data_d459ef51ad093bc64e267852962a0dfb
#
_entry.id   d459ef51ad093bc64e267852962a0dfb
#
_cell.length_a   1.000
_cell.length_b   1.000
_cell.length_c   1.000
_cell.angle_alpha   90.00
_cell.angle_beta   90.00
_cell.angle_gamma   90.00
#
_symmetry.space_group_name_H-M   'P 1'
#
loop_
_entity.id
_entity.type
_entity.pdbx_description
1 polymer ?
#
loop_
_entity_poly.entity_id
_entity_poly.type
_entity_poly.pdbx_seq_one_letter_code
_entity_poly.pdbx_strand_id
1 'polypeptide(L)'
;MSKRIIITKENIRGREYLVTALFSDNILIEVSCENTKNKSILGNIYVVKVSRIIDKINAAFVEIAPGQRAYLSLTDAKAPFFVRQSREGKLTEGDELAVQVTKEAVKTKSPTVSTKLTWQGELLVLTTENTRLGISKKLSEDARERFKNLFSDRTERDFGLIVRTNAGKYADSVLLEEYHSLLRQFRQFKETYTHRTCYSILLKSPGSYMNFLKGFNLEEVEKIVTDEEEVYNEISDYFQGRHSLISKVERYQDSMLSLSNLYGLSHKIEEALKEQVWLKSGAYLIIQPTEALTVIDVNSGKAIKGNPGDYFKRVNLEAAKEIARQLRLRNISGICIVDFINMDSKEDEALLVKTLKEHLKEDPVTANFVDFTKLGLAEITRKKVKKPLWEQVD
;
A
#
# COMPACT_ATOMS: atom_id res chain seq x y z
N MET A 1 12.95 16.89 9.20
CA MET A 1 11.83 17.05 8.26
C MET A 1 10.55 16.63 8.96
N SER A 2 9.62 17.56 9.06
CA SER A 2 8.33 17.33 9.72
C SER A 2 7.40 16.57 8.78
N LYS A 3 6.94 15.37 9.18
CA LYS A 3 5.98 14.57 8.40
C LYS A 3 4.58 14.74 8.96
N ARG A 4 3.59 15.01 8.11
CA ARG A 4 2.18 15.13 8.48
C ARG A 4 1.32 14.27 7.57
N ILE A 5 0.33 13.61 8.12
CA ILE A 5 -0.67 12.86 7.38
C ILE A 5 -1.98 13.63 7.44
N ILE A 6 -2.55 13.90 6.28
CA ILE A 6 -3.82 14.62 6.13
C ILE A 6 -4.84 13.66 5.54
N ILE A 7 -6.01 13.56 6.18
CA ILE A 7 -7.10 12.71 5.71
C ILE A 7 -8.36 13.58 5.63
N THR A 8 -8.87 13.79 4.43
CA THR A 8 -10.03 14.66 4.18
C THR A 8 -10.77 14.24 2.91
N LYS A 9 -12.01 14.67 2.77
CA LYS A 9 -12.73 14.52 1.51
C LYS A 9 -12.33 15.60 0.51
N GLU A 10 -12.23 15.19 -0.75
CA GLU A 10 -11.91 16.07 -1.86
C GLU A 10 -12.73 15.72 -3.10
N ASN A 11 -13.18 16.74 -3.83
CA ASN A 11 -13.82 16.56 -5.12
C ASN A 11 -12.78 16.60 -6.23
N ILE A 12 -12.52 15.45 -6.85
CA ILE A 12 -11.57 15.33 -7.95
C ILE A 12 -12.38 14.95 -9.20
N ARG A 13 -12.35 15.81 -10.22
CA ARG A 13 -13.04 15.58 -11.50
C ARG A 13 -14.52 15.26 -11.34
N GLY A 14 -15.21 15.92 -10.40
CA GLY A 14 -16.65 15.78 -10.16
C GLY A 14 -17.05 14.54 -9.35
N ARG A 15 -16.10 13.81 -8.79
CA ARG A 15 -16.35 12.69 -7.86
C ARG A 15 -15.71 12.95 -6.52
N GLU A 16 -16.37 12.52 -5.46
CA GLU A 16 -15.88 12.67 -4.10
C GLU A 16 -14.99 11.50 -3.69
N TYR A 17 -13.80 11.83 -3.18
CA TYR A 17 -12.81 10.87 -2.69
C TYR A 17 -12.43 11.17 -1.25
N LEU A 18 -12.23 10.14 -0.44
CA LEU A 18 -11.47 10.26 0.79
C LEU A 18 -9.99 10.21 0.43
N VAL A 19 -9.31 11.32 0.61
CA VAL A 19 -7.90 11.49 0.28
C VAL A 19 -7.07 11.32 1.54
N THR A 20 -6.05 10.47 1.47
CA THR A 20 -5.00 10.34 2.48
C THR A 20 -3.69 10.79 1.89
N ALA A 21 -3.10 11.85 2.43
CA ALA A 21 -1.92 12.51 1.88
C ALA A 21 -0.80 12.59 2.92
N LEU A 22 0.42 12.20 2.54
CA LEU A 22 1.63 12.37 3.34
C LEU A 22 2.39 13.59 2.84
N PHE A 23 2.63 14.50 3.75
CA PHE A 23 3.49 15.67 3.54
C PHE A 23 4.81 15.53 4.29
N SER A 24 5.89 16.01 3.68
CA SER A 24 7.16 16.31 4.34
C SER A 24 7.49 17.77 4.07
N ASP A 25 7.58 18.61 5.10
CA ASP A 25 7.84 20.05 5.00
C ASP A 25 6.99 20.76 3.91
N ASN A 26 5.69 20.51 3.85
CA ASN A 26 4.73 21.04 2.86
C ASN A 26 4.83 20.47 1.43
N ILE A 27 5.75 19.53 1.17
CA ILE A 27 5.84 18.81 -0.11
C ILE A 27 5.00 17.54 -0.02
N LEU A 28 4.09 17.32 -0.97
CA LEU A 28 3.31 16.10 -1.07
C LEU A 28 4.20 14.95 -1.54
N ILE A 29 4.34 13.92 -0.70
CA ILE A 29 5.24 12.76 -0.93
C ILE A 29 4.47 11.53 -1.39
N GLU A 30 3.27 11.33 -0.85
CA GLU A 30 2.43 10.18 -1.18
C GLU A 30 0.97 10.57 -1.04
N VAL A 31 0.12 10.04 -1.92
CA VAL A 31 -1.33 10.26 -1.87
C VAL A 31 -2.07 8.98 -2.22
N SER A 32 -3.21 8.77 -1.58
CA SER A 32 -4.16 7.69 -1.88
C SER A 32 -5.55 8.30 -1.93
N CYS A 33 -6.28 8.02 -3.01
CA CYS A 33 -7.66 8.49 -3.21
C CYS A 33 -8.59 7.28 -3.21
N GLU A 34 -9.55 7.25 -2.28
CA GLU A 34 -10.58 6.22 -2.21
C GLU A 34 -11.93 6.83 -2.52
N ASN A 35 -12.62 6.31 -3.54
CA ASN A 35 -13.94 6.80 -3.90
C ASN A 35 -14.93 6.55 -2.76
N THR A 36 -15.64 7.59 -2.30
CA THR A 36 -16.56 7.49 -1.15
C THR A 36 -17.77 6.62 -1.43
N LYS A 37 -18.19 6.50 -2.69
CA LYS A 37 -19.34 5.67 -3.13
C LYS A 37 -18.94 4.22 -3.38
N ASN A 38 -17.71 3.98 -3.89
CA ASN A 38 -17.20 2.64 -4.21
C ASN A 38 -16.01 2.34 -3.30
N LYS A 39 -16.31 2.07 -2.01
CA LYS A 39 -15.26 1.73 -1.03
C LYS A 39 -14.53 0.46 -1.45
N SER A 40 -13.22 0.45 -1.24
CA SER A 40 -12.38 -0.73 -1.48
C SER A 40 -12.87 -1.93 -0.67
N ILE A 41 -12.97 -3.07 -1.33
CA ILE A 41 -13.29 -4.36 -0.69
C ILE A 41 -12.03 -5.17 -0.37
N LEU A 42 -10.85 -4.62 -0.69
CA LEU A 42 -9.57 -5.30 -0.48
C LEU A 42 -9.35 -5.64 0.99
N GLY A 43 -9.05 -6.91 1.27
CA GLY A 43 -8.85 -7.40 2.63
C GLY A 43 -10.13 -7.79 3.37
N ASN A 44 -11.33 -7.47 2.87
CA ASN A 44 -12.58 -7.94 3.46
C ASN A 44 -12.65 -9.46 3.42
N ILE A 45 -13.22 -10.04 4.47
CA ILE A 45 -13.54 -11.48 4.53
C ILE A 45 -15.04 -11.63 4.40
N TYR A 46 -15.46 -12.47 3.44
CA TYR A 46 -16.86 -12.75 3.13
C TYR A 46 -17.18 -14.24 3.29
N VAL A 47 -18.44 -14.55 3.60
CA VAL A 47 -19.01 -15.86 3.31
C VAL A 47 -19.44 -15.85 1.85
N VAL A 48 -18.85 -16.72 1.04
CA VAL A 48 -19.13 -16.83 -0.39
C VAL A 48 -19.73 -18.15 -0.74
N LYS A 49 -20.43 -18.22 -1.88
CA LYS A 49 -20.94 -19.45 -2.47
C LYS A 49 -20.14 -19.83 -3.70
N VAL A 50 -19.72 -21.08 -3.80
CA VAL A 50 -19.06 -21.61 -5.00
C VAL A 50 -20.09 -21.72 -6.12
N SER A 51 -19.93 -20.93 -7.17
CA SER A 51 -20.86 -20.91 -8.31
C SER A 51 -20.43 -21.83 -9.44
N ARG A 52 -19.11 -22.01 -9.65
CA ARG A 52 -18.58 -22.87 -10.71
C ARG A 52 -17.14 -23.28 -10.44
N ILE A 53 -16.82 -24.54 -10.74
CA ILE A 53 -15.46 -25.07 -10.70
C ILE A 53 -14.97 -25.34 -12.12
N ILE A 54 -13.74 -24.95 -12.43
CA ILE A 54 -13.11 -25.14 -13.74
C ILE A 54 -11.75 -25.82 -13.52
N ASP A 55 -11.76 -27.15 -13.51
CA ASP A 55 -10.56 -27.96 -13.24
C ASP A 55 -9.43 -27.70 -14.25
N LYS A 56 -9.77 -27.44 -15.51
CA LYS A 56 -8.76 -27.18 -16.59
C LYS A 56 -7.82 -26.02 -16.28
N ILE A 57 -8.29 -25.02 -15.54
CA ILE A 57 -7.49 -23.84 -15.14
C ILE A 57 -7.19 -23.81 -13.66
N ASN A 58 -7.50 -24.90 -12.94
CA ASN A 58 -7.31 -25.05 -11.50
C ASN A 58 -7.92 -23.89 -10.69
N ALA A 59 -9.15 -23.51 -11.01
CA ALA A 59 -9.85 -22.36 -10.44
C ALA A 59 -11.32 -22.63 -10.16
N ALA A 60 -11.86 -21.85 -9.23
CA ALA A 60 -13.29 -21.74 -8.98
C ALA A 60 -13.74 -20.29 -9.12
N PHE A 61 -14.98 -20.07 -9.51
CA PHE A 61 -15.68 -18.81 -9.38
C PHE A 61 -16.60 -18.88 -8.17
N VAL A 62 -16.51 -17.89 -7.32
CA VAL A 62 -17.36 -17.75 -6.13
C VAL A 62 -18.14 -16.46 -6.21
N GLU A 63 -19.29 -16.39 -5.56
CA GLU A 63 -20.09 -15.17 -5.47
C GLU A 63 -19.88 -14.53 -4.09
N ILE A 64 -19.40 -13.28 -4.08
CA ILE A 64 -19.22 -12.44 -2.87
C ILE A 64 -20.50 -11.68 -2.51
N ALA A 65 -21.36 -11.46 -3.49
CA ALA A 65 -22.73 -10.95 -3.37
C ALA A 65 -23.53 -11.49 -4.56
N PRO A 66 -24.87 -11.46 -4.56
CA PRO A 66 -25.69 -11.90 -5.68
C PRO A 66 -25.24 -11.25 -7.01
N GLY A 67 -24.79 -12.07 -7.97
CA GLY A 67 -24.30 -11.63 -9.27
C GLY A 67 -22.88 -11.06 -9.28
N GLN A 68 -22.22 -10.89 -8.14
CA GLN A 68 -20.85 -10.42 -8.05
C GLN A 68 -19.87 -11.59 -7.92
N ARG A 69 -19.24 -11.96 -9.02
CA ARG A 69 -18.30 -13.09 -9.07
C ARG A 69 -16.89 -12.67 -8.73
N ALA A 70 -16.17 -13.56 -8.05
CA ALA A 70 -14.74 -13.45 -7.76
C ALA A 70 -14.02 -14.74 -8.17
N TYR A 71 -12.74 -14.61 -8.49
CA TYR A 71 -11.85 -15.69 -8.86
C TYR A 71 -11.16 -16.27 -7.62
N LEU A 72 -11.23 -17.60 -7.43
CA LEU A 72 -10.55 -18.36 -6.40
C LEU A 72 -9.63 -19.39 -7.05
N SER A 73 -8.32 -19.36 -6.75
CA SER A 73 -7.42 -20.44 -7.15
C SER A 73 -7.64 -21.70 -6.30
N LEU A 74 -7.79 -22.87 -6.92
CA LEU A 74 -7.93 -24.14 -6.20
C LEU A 74 -6.66 -24.52 -5.44
N THR A 75 -5.48 -23.99 -5.81
CA THR A 75 -4.25 -24.17 -5.04
C THR A 75 -4.32 -23.51 -3.66
N ASP A 76 -5.11 -22.45 -3.54
CA ASP A 76 -5.33 -21.75 -2.27
C ASP A 76 -6.43 -22.43 -1.42
N ALA A 77 -7.29 -23.24 -2.03
CA ALA A 77 -8.43 -23.87 -1.36
C ALA A 77 -8.08 -25.22 -0.67
N LYS A 78 -6.84 -25.38 -0.18
CA LYS A 78 -6.41 -26.65 0.44
C LYS A 78 -7.02 -26.93 1.82
N ALA A 79 -7.31 -25.90 2.61
CA ALA A 79 -7.90 -25.98 3.94
C ALA A 79 -8.87 -24.81 4.16
N PRO A 80 -10.00 -24.76 3.44
CA PRO A 80 -10.93 -23.64 3.55
C PRO A 80 -11.75 -23.72 4.84
N PHE A 81 -12.16 -22.57 5.35
CA PHE A 81 -13.13 -22.46 6.44
C PHE A 81 -14.54 -22.59 5.85
N PHE A 82 -15.05 -23.83 5.82
CA PHE A 82 -16.41 -24.09 5.33
C PHE A 82 -17.46 -23.60 6.31
N VAL A 83 -18.44 -22.86 5.82
CA VAL A 83 -19.68 -22.53 6.54
C VAL A 83 -20.71 -23.62 6.27
N ARG A 84 -20.84 -24.04 5.02
CA ARG A 84 -21.61 -25.21 4.60
C ARG A 84 -20.84 -25.97 3.54
N GLN A 85 -20.71 -27.27 3.73
CA GLN A 85 -20.02 -28.17 2.81
C GLN A 85 -20.94 -29.32 2.39
N SER A 86 -21.02 -29.53 1.06
CA SER A 86 -21.87 -30.59 0.48
C SER A 86 -21.20 -31.95 0.51
N ARG A 87 -19.82 -31.97 0.42
CA ARG A 87 -19.01 -33.19 0.46
C ARG A 87 -17.74 -32.97 1.25
N GLU A 88 -17.48 -33.82 2.21
CA GLU A 88 -16.26 -33.79 3.01
C GLU A 88 -15.00 -34.00 2.13
N GLY A 89 -13.96 -33.22 2.34
CA GLY A 89 -12.65 -33.34 1.71
C GLY A 89 -12.50 -32.76 0.29
N LYS A 90 -13.57 -32.29 -0.36
CA LYS A 90 -13.48 -31.69 -1.71
C LYS A 90 -14.40 -30.48 -1.83
N LEU A 91 -13.87 -29.39 -2.44
CA LEU A 91 -14.67 -28.22 -2.80
C LEU A 91 -15.64 -28.58 -3.92
N THR A 92 -16.93 -28.26 -3.76
CA THR A 92 -17.98 -28.52 -4.73
C THR A 92 -18.80 -27.25 -5.01
N GLU A 93 -19.50 -27.26 -6.16
CA GLU A 93 -20.44 -26.20 -6.48
C GLU A 93 -21.57 -26.16 -5.47
N GLY A 94 -21.92 -24.99 -4.98
CA GLY A 94 -22.93 -24.82 -3.92
C GLY A 94 -22.34 -24.71 -2.52
N ASP A 95 -21.08 -25.09 -2.28
CA ASP A 95 -20.43 -24.94 -0.97
C ASP A 95 -20.33 -23.47 -0.57
N GLU A 96 -20.43 -23.23 0.74
CA GLU A 96 -20.27 -21.90 1.34
C GLU A 96 -19.02 -21.90 2.22
N LEU A 97 -18.12 -20.92 2.00
CA LEU A 97 -16.85 -20.84 2.71
C LEU A 97 -16.41 -19.38 2.94
N ALA A 98 -15.53 -19.19 3.92
CA ALA A 98 -14.92 -17.89 4.17
C ALA A 98 -13.76 -17.66 3.19
N VAL A 99 -13.76 -16.48 2.54
CA VAL A 99 -12.66 -16.04 1.68
C VAL A 99 -12.30 -14.57 1.93
N GLN A 100 -11.06 -14.22 1.69
CA GLN A 100 -10.57 -12.84 1.76
C GLN A 100 -10.28 -12.30 0.37
N VAL A 101 -10.69 -11.05 0.10
CA VAL A 101 -10.36 -10.37 -1.15
C VAL A 101 -8.88 -9.99 -1.13
N THR A 102 -8.12 -10.52 -2.10
CA THR A 102 -6.68 -10.27 -2.23
C THR A 102 -6.33 -9.32 -3.36
N LYS A 103 -7.20 -9.18 -4.36
CA LYS A 103 -7.08 -8.20 -5.46
C LYS A 103 -8.47 -7.71 -5.85
N GLU A 104 -8.57 -6.42 -6.10
CA GLU A 104 -9.80 -5.83 -6.62
C GLU A 104 -10.00 -6.12 -8.11
N ALA A 105 -11.22 -5.89 -8.58
CA ALA A 105 -11.54 -5.92 -9.99
C ALA A 105 -10.69 -4.89 -10.76
N VAL A 106 -10.15 -5.30 -11.90
CA VAL A 106 -9.40 -4.39 -12.78
C VAL A 106 -9.93 -4.56 -14.21
N LYS A 107 -10.48 -3.50 -14.77
CA LYS A 107 -11.13 -3.51 -16.10
C LYS A 107 -12.18 -4.63 -16.17
N THR A 108 -11.99 -5.62 -17.02
CA THR A 108 -12.90 -6.76 -17.23
C THR A 108 -12.62 -7.96 -16.31
N LYS A 109 -11.55 -7.90 -15.47
CA LYS A 109 -11.19 -9.03 -14.58
C LYS A 109 -11.92 -8.93 -13.26
N SER A 110 -12.56 -10.04 -12.86
CA SER A 110 -13.19 -10.18 -11.54
C SER A 110 -12.17 -10.00 -10.41
N PRO A 111 -12.60 -9.59 -9.20
CA PRO A 111 -11.77 -9.60 -8.02
C PRO A 111 -11.19 -11.00 -7.76
N THR A 112 -10.02 -11.07 -7.13
CA THR A 112 -9.41 -12.34 -6.72
C THR A 112 -9.58 -12.50 -5.21
N VAL A 113 -9.97 -13.70 -4.81
CA VAL A 113 -10.10 -14.08 -3.40
C VAL A 113 -9.20 -15.27 -3.05
N SER A 114 -8.94 -15.45 -1.77
CA SER A 114 -8.15 -16.57 -1.22
C SER A 114 -8.82 -17.13 0.04
N THR A 115 -8.65 -18.41 0.30
CA THR A 115 -9.01 -19.03 1.59
C THR A 115 -7.93 -18.87 2.65
N LYS A 116 -6.75 -18.37 2.25
CA LYS A 116 -5.68 -17.99 3.17
C LYS A 116 -6.00 -16.63 3.76
N LEU A 117 -6.56 -16.63 4.96
CA LEU A 117 -7.00 -15.42 5.63
C LEU A 117 -5.86 -14.74 6.37
N THR A 118 -5.89 -13.42 6.42
CA THR A 118 -4.89 -12.61 7.14
C THR A 118 -5.56 -11.51 7.96
N TRP A 119 -5.06 -11.30 9.18
CA TRP A 119 -5.37 -10.14 10.02
C TRP A 119 -4.11 -9.28 10.10
N GLN A 120 -4.19 -8.07 9.56
CA GLN A 120 -3.02 -7.20 9.41
C GLN A 120 -3.00 -6.14 10.50
N GLY A 121 -1.97 -6.20 11.35
CA GLY A 121 -1.56 -5.13 12.25
C GLY A 121 -0.52 -4.19 11.61
N GLU A 122 0.00 -3.28 12.41
CA GLU A 122 1.12 -2.40 12.03
C GLU A 122 2.46 -3.15 12.08
N LEU A 123 2.66 -3.96 13.11
CA LEU A 123 3.91 -4.65 13.43
C LEU A 123 3.86 -6.13 13.10
N LEU A 124 2.67 -6.73 13.15
CA LEU A 124 2.42 -8.15 13.03
C LEU A 124 1.36 -8.46 11.97
N VAL A 125 1.44 -9.64 11.38
CA VAL A 125 0.36 -10.22 10.55
C VAL A 125 0.09 -11.63 11.05
N LEU A 126 -1.18 -11.90 11.37
CA LEU A 126 -1.65 -13.26 11.63
C LEU A 126 -2.15 -13.85 10.31
N THR A 127 -1.79 -15.08 10.00
CA THR A 127 -2.16 -15.75 8.74
C THR A 127 -2.59 -17.19 8.96
N THR A 128 -3.58 -17.65 8.19
CA THR A 128 -3.97 -19.07 8.15
C THR A 128 -3.26 -19.86 7.06
N GLU A 129 -2.35 -19.25 6.30
CA GLU A 129 -1.61 -19.93 5.24
C GLU A 129 -0.68 -21.04 5.76
N ASN A 130 -0.12 -20.83 6.93
CA ASN A 130 0.75 -21.79 7.62
C ASN A 130 0.73 -21.49 9.14
N THR A 131 1.43 -22.31 9.91
CA THR A 131 1.49 -22.18 11.39
C THR A 131 2.85 -21.71 11.88
N ARG A 132 3.69 -21.16 11.00
CA ARG A 132 5.09 -20.79 11.30
C ARG A 132 5.19 -19.36 11.82
N LEU A 133 6.28 -19.09 12.54
CA LEU A 133 6.73 -17.75 12.84
C LEU A 133 7.63 -17.28 11.68
N GLY A 134 7.17 -16.28 10.95
CA GLY A 134 7.94 -15.56 9.94
C GLY A 134 8.47 -14.24 10.52
N ILE A 135 9.73 -13.90 10.23
CA ILE A 135 10.31 -12.61 10.66
C ILE A 135 10.93 -11.95 9.44
N SER A 136 10.67 -10.66 9.25
CA SER A 136 11.18 -9.91 8.10
C SER A 136 12.70 -10.03 7.99
N LYS A 137 13.17 -10.37 6.78
CA LYS A 137 14.61 -10.47 6.47
C LYS A 137 15.34 -9.12 6.47
N LYS A 138 14.58 -8.00 6.52
CA LYS A 138 15.14 -6.63 6.58
C LYS A 138 15.53 -6.21 8.01
N LEU A 139 15.17 -6.99 9.03
CA LEU A 139 15.55 -6.77 10.42
C LEU A 139 16.98 -7.29 10.67
N SER A 140 17.68 -6.65 11.63
CA SER A 140 18.99 -7.12 12.10
C SER A 140 18.90 -8.52 12.71
N GLU A 141 20.02 -9.23 12.80
CA GLU A 141 20.08 -10.57 13.41
C GLU A 141 19.62 -10.54 14.87
N ASP A 142 20.09 -9.58 15.64
CA ASP A 142 19.71 -9.40 17.07
C ASP A 142 18.21 -9.19 17.23
N ALA A 143 17.59 -8.34 16.39
CA ALA A 143 16.16 -8.13 16.40
C ALA A 143 15.38 -9.40 16.03
N ARG A 144 15.90 -10.17 15.07
CA ARG A 144 15.26 -11.43 14.67
C ARG A 144 15.33 -12.48 15.77
N GLU A 145 16.44 -12.57 16.49
CA GLU A 145 16.59 -13.48 17.64
C GLU A 145 15.68 -13.05 18.79
N ARG A 146 15.65 -11.76 19.12
CA ARG A 146 14.71 -11.18 20.11
C ARG A 146 13.27 -11.61 19.81
N PHE A 147 12.79 -11.47 18.57
CA PHE A 147 11.41 -11.82 18.21
C PHE A 147 11.17 -13.34 18.16
N LYS A 148 12.16 -14.15 17.85
CA LYS A 148 12.05 -15.60 17.99
C LYS A 148 11.80 -15.98 19.46
N ASN A 149 12.55 -15.39 20.38
CA ASN A 149 12.40 -15.65 21.82
C ASN A 149 11.05 -15.13 22.33
N LEU A 150 10.64 -13.90 21.93
CA LEU A 150 9.38 -13.28 22.34
C LEU A 150 8.15 -14.12 21.97
N PHE A 151 8.18 -14.79 20.83
CA PHE A 151 7.06 -15.58 20.32
C PHE A 151 7.32 -17.09 20.32
N SER A 152 8.35 -17.59 21.04
CA SER A 152 8.67 -19.04 21.16
C SER A 152 7.54 -19.82 21.83
N ASP A 153 6.96 -19.25 22.88
CA ASP A 153 6.01 -19.90 23.78
C ASP A 153 4.53 -19.61 23.42
N ARG A 154 4.25 -19.21 22.15
CA ARG A 154 2.86 -19.04 21.73
C ARG A 154 2.09 -20.35 21.94
N THR A 155 1.02 -20.26 22.72
CA THR A 155 0.17 -21.41 23.09
C THR A 155 -0.69 -21.88 21.92
N GLU A 156 -1.16 -20.97 21.05
CA GLU A 156 -1.98 -21.29 19.89
C GLU A 156 -1.11 -21.43 18.64
N ARG A 157 -1.29 -22.57 17.95
CA ARG A 157 -0.53 -22.93 16.74
C ARG A 157 -1.41 -23.14 15.51
N ASP A 158 -2.65 -22.66 15.57
CA ASP A 158 -3.62 -22.78 14.47
C ASP A 158 -3.37 -21.78 13.34
N PHE A 159 -2.41 -20.86 13.54
CA PHE A 159 -2.07 -19.80 12.60
C PHE A 159 -0.57 -19.52 12.57
N GLY A 160 -0.10 -18.91 11.49
CA GLY A 160 1.23 -18.32 11.38
C GLY A 160 1.23 -16.87 11.88
N LEU A 161 2.37 -16.45 12.38
CA LEU A 161 2.61 -15.06 12.78
C LEU A 161 3.78 -14.50 11.98
N ILE A 162 3.62 -13.33 11.38
CA ILE A 162 4.67 -12.66 10.62
C ILE A 162 5.02 -11.35 11.32
N VAL A 163 6.28 -11.20 11.74
CA VAL A 163 6.82 -9.96 12.31
C VAL A 163 7.31 -9.07 11.17
N ARG A 164 6.76 -7.86 11.07
CA ARG A 164 7.07 -6.89 10.01
C ARG A 164 8.36 -6.13 10.33
N THR A 165 8.91 -5.47 9.33
CA THR A 165 10.16 -4.68 9.47
C THR A 165 10.03 -3.55 10.49
N ASN A 166 8.85 -2.92 10.57
CA ASN A 166 8.59 -1.81 11.50
C ASN A 166 8.71 -2.24 12.98
N ALA A 167 8.45 -3.51 13.29
CA ALA A 167 8.53 -4.05 14.64
C ALA A 167 9.88 -3.82 15.34
N GLY A 168 10.97 -3.71 14.58
CA GLY A 168 12.32 -3.50 15.13
C GLY A 168 12.49 -2.23 15.95
N LYS A 169 11.60 -1.26 15.80
CA LYS A 169 11.66 0.06 16.46
C LYS A 169 10.81 0.14 17.74
N TYR A 170 10.04 -0.89 18.04
CA TYR A 170 9.06 -0.89 19.15
C TYR A 170 9.47 -1.81 20.29
N ALA A 171 8.99 -1.49 21.50
CA ALA A 171 9.17 -2.33 22.67
C ALA A 171 8.32 -3.61 22.57
N ASP A 172 8.76 -4.68 23.27
CA ASP A 172 8.07 -5.97 23.27
C ASP A 172 6.62 -5.87 23.76
N SER A 173 6.33 -5.00 24.73
CA SER A 173 4.98 -4.78 25.22
C SER A 173 4.01 -4.35 24.12
N VAL A 174 4.43 -3.46 23.21
CA VAL A 174 3.60 -2.99 22.09
C VAL A 174 3.30 -4.12 21.10
N LEU A 175 4.31 -4.96 20.83
CA LEU A 175 4.12 -6.13 19.97
C LEU A 175 3.16 -7.15 20.60
N LEU A 176 3.28 -7.40 21.91
CA LEU A 176 2.40 -8.32 22.63
C LEU A 176 0.95 -7.79 22.66
N GLU A 177 0.74 -6.50 22.87
CA GLU A 177 -0.58 -5.88 22.79
C GLU A 177 -1.22 -6.08 21.41
N GLU A 178 -0.46 -5.81 20.35
CA GLU A 178 -0.94 -6.03 18.98
C GLU A 178 -1.20 -7.51 18.69
N TYR A 179 -0.33 -8.40 19.14
CA TYR A 179 -0.53 -9.85 19.07
C TYR A 179 -1.85 -10.28 19.72
N HIS A 180 -2.11 -9.85 20.95
CA HIS A 180 -3.36 -10.17 21.64
C HIS A 180 -4.59 -9.57 20.96
N SER A 181 -4.47 -8.39 20.36
CA SER A 181 -5.55 -7.78 19.58
C SER A 181 -5.89 -8.61 18.33
N LEU A 182 -4.86 -9.01 17.56
CA LEU A 182 -5.05 -9.86 16.38
C LEU A 182 -5.61 -11.24 16.76
N LEU A 183 -5.15 -11.80 17.86
CA LEU A 183 -5.61 -13.08 18.39
C LEU A 183 -7.10 -13.04 18.79
N ARG A 184 -7.54 -11.95 19.45
CA ARG A 184 -8.98 -11.76 19.76
C ARG A 184 -9.84 -11.73 18.48
N GLN A 185 -9.40 -11.03 17.44
CA GLN A 185 -10.11 -10.95 16.16
C GLN A 185 -10.20 -12.34 15.49
N PHE A 186 -9.11 -13.11 15.51
CA PHE A 186 -9.08 -14.46 14.96
C PHE A 186 -9.98 -15.41 15.73
N ARG A 187 -9.97 -15.39 17.06
CA ARG A 187 -10.87 -16.18 17.90
C ARG A 187 -12.33 -15.85 17.64
N GLN A 188 -12.68 -14.57 17.61
CA GLN A 188 -14.01 -14.11 17.29
C GLN A 188 -14.47 -14.60 15.90
N PHE A 189 -13.57 -14.57 14.91
CA PHE A 189 -13.84 -15.14 13.60
C PHE A 189 -14.14 -16.66 13.71
N LYS A 190 -13.29 -17.43 14.39
CA LYS A 190 -13.47 -18.89 14.57
C LYS A 190 -14.80 -19.26 15.27
N GLU A 191 -15.23 -18.45 16.22
CA GLU A 191 -16.49 -18.66 16.95
C GLU A 191 -17.73 -18.33 16.12
N THR A 192 -17.60 -17.40 15.16
CA THR A 192 -18.78 -16.83 14.51
C THR A 192 -18.99 -17.24 13.05
N TYR A 193 -17.94 -17.65 12.31
CA TYR A 193 -18.03 -17.82 10.86
C TYR A 193 -19.03 -18.90 10.44
N THR A 194 -19.16 -20.01 11.19
CA THR A 194 -20.09 -21.10 10.90
C THR A 194 -21.56 -20.72 11.06
N HIS A 195 -21.85 -19.67 11.83
CA HIS A 195 -23.20 -19.18 12.10
C HIS A 195 -23.64 -18.05 11.15
N ARG A 196 -22.79 -17.67 10.20
CA ARG A 196 -23.09 -16.58 9.27
C ARG A 196 -23.78 -17.09 8.00
N THR A 197 -24.65 -16.24 7.48
CA THR A 197 -25.33 -16.49 6.21
C THR A 197 -24.43 -16.21 5.03
N CYS A 198 -24.71 -16.86 3.90
CA CYS A 198 -24.05 -16.55 2.63
C CYS A 198 -24.08 -15.05 2.31
N TYR A 199 -23.02 -14.53 1.72
CA TYR A 199 -22.79 -13.11 1.37
C TYR A 199 -22.58 -12.17 2.56
N SER A 200 -22.56 -12.65 3.80
CA SER A 200 -22.25 -11.78 4.94
C SER A 200 -20.76 -11.45 4.99
N ILE A 201 -20.46 -10.24 5.49
CA ILE A 201 -19.10 -9.79 5.79
C ILE A 201 -18.72 -10.34 7.17
N LEU A 202 -17.66 -11.14 7.23
CA LEU A 202 -17.09 -11.67 8.46
C LEU A 202 -16.08 -10.71 9.09
N LEU A 203 -15.31 -10.04 8.24
CA LEU A 203 -14.36 -8.99 8.63
C LEU A 203 -14.39 -7.90 7.58
N LYS A 204 -14.69 -6.68 8.00
CA LYS A 204 -14.53 -5.49 7.17
C LYS A 204 -13.10 -4.99 7.34
N SER A 205 -12.36 -4.92 6.25
CA SER A 205 -11.04 -4.32 6.25
C SER A 205 -11.16 -2.85 6.65
N PRO A 206 -10.25 -2.33 7.49
CA PRO A 206 -10.18 -0.89 7.73
C PRO A 206 -10.08 -0.12 6.42
N GLY A 207 -10.59 1.09 6.40
CA GLY A 207 -10.49 1.97 5.23
C GLY A 207 -9.06 2.11 4.70
N SER A 208 -8.92 2.54 3.47
CA SER A 208 -7.60 2.66 2.80
C SER A 208 -6.63 3.53 3.59
N TYR A 209 -7.14 4.54 4.32
CA TYR A 209 -6.36 5.41 5.21
C TYR A 209 -5.72 4.64 6.38
N MET A 210 -6.41 3.66 6.98
CA MET A 210 -5.83 2.83 8.04
C MET A 210 -4.71 1.94 7.51
N ASN A 211 -4.87 1.38 6.30
CA ASN A 211 -3.81 0.62 5.64
C ASN A 211 -2.63 1.52 5.27
N PHE A 212 -2.91 2.78 4.92
CA PHE A 212 -1.91 3.80 4.68
C PHE A 212 -1.12 4.07 5.97
N LEU A 213 -1.79 4.35 7.10
CA LEU A 213 -1.17 4.58 8.41
C LEU A 213 -0.29 3.39 8.85
N LYS A 214 -0.79 2.16 8.72
CA LYS A 214 -0.04 0.93 9.04
C LYS A 214 1.21 0.71 8.16
N GLY A 215 1.31 1.40 7.03
CA GLY A 215 2.47 1.36 6.13
C GLY A 215 3.68 2.17 6.60
N PHE A 216 3.48 3.07 7.58
CA PHE A 216 4.50 4.02 8.03
C PHE A 216 5.00 3.74 9.45
N ASN A 217 6.20 4.25 9.73
CA ASN A 217 6.65 4.43 11.09
C ASN A 217 6.00 5.71 11.64
N LEU A 218 4.92 5.56 12.38
CA LEU A 218 4.15 6.68 12.92
C LEU A 218 4.91 7.50 13.99
N GLU A 219 6.01 6.97 14.54
CA GLU A 219 6.86 7.74 15.43
C GLU A 219 7.55 8.91 14.72
N GLU A 220 7.79 8.78 13.40
CA GLU A 220 8.37 9.83 12.55
C GLU A 220 7.32 10.85 12.08
N VAL A 221 6.03 10.60 12.32
CA VAL A 221 4.92 11.49 11.97
C VAL A 221 4.69 12.46 13.12
N GLU A 222 4.66 13.75 12.82
CA GLU A 222 4.37 14.81 13.78
C GLU A 222 2.89 14.85 14.13
N LYS A 223 2.03 14.84 13.08
CA LYS A 223 0.57 14.96 13.22
C LYS A 223 -0.16 14.11 12.18
N ILE A 224 -1.32 13.61 12.59
CA ILE A 224 -2.35 13.00 11.75
C ILE A 224 -3.58 13.88 11.88
N VAL A 225 -3.97 14.58 10.81
CA VAL A 225 -5.04 15.59 10.86
C VAL A 225 -6.18 15.15 9.96
N THR A 226 -7.39 15.22 10.46
CA THR A 226 -8.62 14.94 9.68
C THR A 226 -9.75 15.86 10.10
N ASP A 227 -10.60 16.25 9.13
CA ASP A 227 -11.86 16.95 9.35
C ASP A 227 -13.07 15.99 9.35
N GLU A 228 -12.85 14.69 9.05
CA GLU A 228 -13.88 13.65 9.05
C GLU A 228 -14.04 13.02 10.44
N GLU A 229 -15.20 13.17 11.06
CA GLU A 229 -15.47 12.68 12.42
C GLU A 229 -15.35 11.17 12.55
N GLU A 230 -15.90 10.41 11.59
CA GLU A 230 -15.81 8.95 11.57
C GLU A 230 -14.34 8.48 11.51
N VAL A 231 -13.53 9.13 10.67
CA VAL A 231 -12.10 8.83 10.52
C VAL A 231 -11.34 9.15 11.81
N TYR A 232 -11.62 10.29 12.42
CA TYR A 232 -11.01 10.68 13.70
C TYR A 232 -11.30 9.64 14.79
N ASN A 233 -12.57 9.23 14.92
CA ASN A 233 -12.98 8.25 15.92
C ASN A 233 -12.31 6.87 15.67
N GLU A 234 -12.34 6.37 14.42
CA GLU A 234 -11.70 5.08 14.08
C GLU A 234 -10.19 5.08 14.35
N ILE A 235 -9.48 6.17 14.05
CA ILE A 235 -8.03 6.29 14.31
C ILE A 235 -7.79 6.39 15.82
N SER A 236 -8.59 7.15 16.55
CA SER A 236 -8.48 7.32 18.00
C SER A 236 -8.71 5.99 18.73
N ASP A 237 -9.73 5.24 18.33
CA ASP A 237 -10.01 3.90 18.87
C ASP A 237 -8.88 2.92 18.57
N TYR A 238 -8.32 2.98 17.37
CA TYR A 238 -7.19 2.13 16.99
C TYR A 238 -5.93 2.42 17.81
N PHE A 239 -5.70 3.68 18.17
CA PHE A 239 -4.56 4.08 19.01
C PHE A 239 -4.88 4.11 20.51
N GLN A 240 -6.06 3.66 20.92
CA GLN A 240 -6.42 3.58 22.34
C GLN A 240 -5.39 2.78 23.12
N GLY A 241 -4.88 3.35 24.23
CA GLY A 241 -3.78 2.78 25.01
C GLY A 241 -2.37 3.17 24.52
N ARG A 242 -2.23 3.76 23.33
CA ARG A 242 -0.95 4.21 22.77
C ARG A 242 -0.84 5.74 22.86
N HIS A 243 -0.54 6.25 24.05
CA HIS A 243 -0.55 7.70 24.35
C HIS A 243 0.34 8.53 23.40
N SER A 244 1.50 8.03 22.98
CA SER A 244 2.40 8.71 22.03
C SER A 244 1.79 8.89 20.63
N LEU A 245 0.90 8.01 20.19
CA LEU A 245 0.27 8.06 18.89
C LEU A 245 -1.07 8.80 18.92
N ILE A 246 -1.88 8.60 19.95
CA ILE A 246 -3.16 9.27 20.07
C ILE A 246 -3.00 10.79 20.21
N SER A 247 -1.94 11.26 20.88
CA SER A 247 -1.63 12.69 21.00
C SER A 247 -1.26 13.37 19.68
N LYS A 248 -0.94 12.59 18.64
CA LYS A 248 -0.64 13.10 17.30
C LYS A 248 -1.89 13.23 16.43
N VAL A 249 -3.02 12.64 16.84
CA VAL A 249 -4.28 12.68 16.09
C VAL A 249 -5.02 13.97 16.42
N GLU A 250 -5.28 14.77 15.40
CA GLU A 250 -5.91 16.08 15.53
C GLU A 250 -7.15 16.14 14.66
N ARG A 251 -8.28 16.57 15.26
CA ARG A 251 -9.50 16.88 14.53
C ARG A 251 -9.45 18.33 14.10
N TYR A 252 -9.45 18.57 12.79
CA TYR A 252 -9.52 19.90 12.22
C TYR A 252 -10.97 20.39 12.20
N GLN A 253 -11.22 21.61 12.75
CA GLN A 253 -12.53 22.22 12.82
C GLN A 253 -12.40 23.71 12.51
N ASP A 254 -12.45 24.05 11.25
CA ASP A 254 -12.50 25.43 10.78
C ASP A 254 -13.61 25.55 9.74
N SER A 255 -14.59 26.42 10.02
CA SER A 255 -15.74 26.64 9.14
C SER A 255 -15.44 27.54 7.94
N MET A 256 -14.33 28.28 7.97
CA MET A 256 -13.97 29.24 6.92
C MET A 256 -12.97 28.66 5.91
N LEU A 257 -12.11 27.74 6.35
CA LEU A 257 -11.08 27.16 5.52
C LEU A 257 -11.11 25.64 5.63
N SER A 258 -11.46 24.94 4.56
CA SER A 258 -11.43 23.48 4.55
C SER A 258 -10.00 22.93 4.69
N LEU A 259 -9.85 21.74 5.28
CA LEU A 259 -8.55 21.09 5.45
C LEU A 259 -7.87 20.86 4.09
N SER A 260 -8.64 20.48 3.07
CA SER A 260 -8.13 20.32 1.69
C SER A 260 -7.56 21.63 1.14
N ASN A 261 -8.24 22.76 1.33
CA ASN A 261 -7.76 24.07 0.86
C ASN A 261 -6.53 24.53 1.64
N LEU A 262 -6.47 24.29 2.96
CA LEU A 262 -5.31 24.63 3.79
C LEU A 262 -4.04 23.99 3.27
N TYR A 263 -4.11 22.74 2.77
CA TYR A 263 -2.97 22.02 2.22
C TYR A 263 -2.86 22.09 0.69
N GLY A 264 -3.82 22.74 0.01
CA GLY A 264 -3.87 22.87 -1.45
C GLY A 264 -3.92 21.51 -2.15
N LEU A 265 -4.69 20.55 -1.59
CA LEU A 265 -4.70 19.16 -2.05
C LEU A 265 -5.18 19.02 -3.47
N SER A 266 -6.28 19.68 -3.84
CA SER A 266 -6.84 19.62 -5.20
C SER A 266 -5.78 19.97 -6.26
N HIS A 267 -5.12 21.11 -6.08
CA HIS A 267 -4.07 21.57 -7.01
C HIS A 267 -2.88 20.60 -7.08
N LYS A 268 -2.40 20.11 -5.92
CA LYS A 268 -1.26 19.18 -5.87
C LYS A 268 -1.57 17.82 -6.49
N ILE A 269 -2.80 17.33 -6.35
CA ILE A 269 -3.25 16.10 -6.98
C ILE A 269 -3.36 16.29 -8.49
N GLU A 270 -3.97 17.39 -8.95
CA GLU A 270 -4.04 17.70 -10.38
C GLU A 270 -2.65 17.85 -11.01
N GLU A 271 -1.69 18.45 -10.30
CA GLU A 271 -0.29 18.49 -10.75
C GLU A 271 0.34 17.10 -10.81
N ALA A 272 0.05 16.23 -9.83
CA ALA A 272 0.53 14.86 -9.84
C ALA A 272 -0.11 13.98 -10.96
N LEU A 273 -1.16 14.44 -11.60
CA LEU A 273 -1.80 13.76 -12.75
C LEU A 273 -1.29 14.25 -14.11
N LYS A 274 -0.53 15.36 -14.16
CA LYS A 274 0.06 15.86 -15.39
C LYS A 274 1.25 15.01 -15.83
N GLU A 275 1.48 14.87 -17.11
CA GLU A 275 2.68 14.20 -17.64
C GLU A 275 3.96 14.99 -17.34
N GLN A 276 3.90 16.31 -17.44
CA GLN A 276 5.05 17.19 -17.24
C GLN A 276 5.23 17.58 -15.78
N VAL A 277 6.47 17.44 -15.28
CA VAL A 277 6.89 17.82 -13.94
C VAL A 277 8.08 18.77 -14.01
N TRP A 278 7.89 20.00 -13.53
CA TRP A 278 8.95 21.00 -13.51
C TRP A 278 9.93 20.77 -12.35
N LEU A 279 11.21 20.92 -12.65
CA LEU A 279 12.30 20.91 -11.68
C LEU A 279 12.66 22.34 -11.27
N LYS A 280 13.27 22.52 -10.10
CA LYS A 280 13.69 23.85 -9.61
C LYS A 280 14.73 24.53 -10.51
N SER A 281 15.53 23.74 -11.21
CA SER A 281 16.51 24.21 -12.20
C SER A 281 15.90 24.82 -13.45
N GLY A 282 14.58 24.66 -13.68
CA GLY A 282 13.90 25.02 -14.92
C GLY A 282 13.95 23.90 -15.98
N ALA A 283 14.55 22.77 -15.67
CA ALA A 283 14.41 21.52 -16.39
C ALA A 283 13.06 20.88 -16.09
N TYR A 284 12.68 19.81 -16.78
CA TYR A 284 11.43 19.11 -16.52
C TYR A 284 11.50 17.63 -16.90
N LEU A 285 10.63 16.85 -16.29
CA LEU A 285 10.40 15.44 -16.60
C LEU A 285 9.12 15.31 -17.43
N ILE A 286 9.10 14.36 -18.35
CA ILE A 286 7.89 13.86 -18.98
C ILE A 286 7.68 12.43 -18.52
N ILE A 287 6.55 12.15 -17.86
CA ILE A 287 6.22 10.84 -17.29
C ILE A 287 5.01 10.27 -18.02
N GLN A 288 5.22 9.22 -18.81
CA GLN A 288 4.20 8.62 -19.65
C GLN A 288 4.01 7.14 -19.30
N PRO A 289 2.88 6.79 -18.66
CA PRO A 289 2.52 5.40 -18.46
C PRO A 289 2.05 4.76 -19.80
N THR A 290 2.58 3.59 -20.09
CA THR A 290 2.11 2.75 -21.20
C THR A 290 1.43 1.49 -20.62
N GLU A 291 0.96 0.59 -21.48
CA GLU A 291 0.36 -0.66 -21.05
C GLU A 291 1.37 -1.59 -20.34
N ALA A 292 2.62 -1.59 -20.75
CA ALA A 292 3.66 -2.51 -20.27
C ALA A 292 4.61 -1.89 -19.24
N LEU A 293 4.94 -0.60 -19.38
CA LEU A 293 5.95 0.07 -18.57
C LEU A 293 5.68 1.58 -18.50
N THR A 294 6.39 2.30 -17.61
CA THR A 294 6.37 3.76 -17.60
C THR A 294 7.68 4.29 -18.21
N VAL A 295 7.57 5.25 -19.11
CA VAL A 295 8.71 5.96 -19.70
C VAL A 295 8.84 7.32 -19.02
N ILE A 296 10.06 7.71 -18.69
CA ILE A 296 10.39 9.01 -18.09
C ILE A 296 11.52 9.62 -18.89
N ASP A 297 11.29 10.82 -19.41
CA ASP A 297 12.28 11.60 -20.17
C ASP A 297 12.70 12.83 -19.38
N VAL A 298 14.01 13.10 -19.33
CA VAL A 298 14.60 14.24 -18.61
C VAL A 298 15.03 15.31 -19.60
N ASN A 299 14.33 16.45 -19.55
CA ASN A 299 14.57 17.58 -20.44
C ASN A 299 15.28 18.73 -19.72
N SER A 300 16.37 19.24 -20.31
CA SER A 300 17.17 20.33 -19.72
C SER A 300 16.48 21.69 -19.69
N GLY A 301 15.41 21.87 -20.48
CA GLY A 301 14.78 23.18 -20.65
C GLY A 301 15.65 24.17 -21.41
N LYS A 302 15.26 25.45 -21.38
CA LYS A 302 15.97 26.54 -22.10
C LYS A 302 17.03 27.27 -21.26
N ALA A 303 17.16 26.97 -19.98
CA ALA A 303 17.96 27.76 -19.02
C ALA A 303 19.37 27.20 -18.81
N ILE A 304 20.09 26.82 -19.86
CA ILE A 304 21.50 26.39 -19.74
C ILE A 304 22.36 27.60 -19.36
N LYS A 305 22.84 27.63 -18.11
CA LYS A 305 23.75 28.64 -17.59
C LYS A 305 25.06 27.99 -17.13
N GLY A 306 26.19 28.50 -17.58
CA GLY A 306 27.53 28.01 -17.22
C GLY A 306 28.02 26.86 -18.11
N ASN A 307 28.93 26.02 -17.57
CA ASN A 307 29.44 24.85 -18.27
C ASN A 307 28.31 23.83 -18.49
N PRO A 308 28.04 23.39 -19.74
CA PRO A 308 26.98 22.45 -20.04
C PRO A 308 27.10 21.12 -19.25
N GLY A 309 28.28 20.55 -19.09
CA GLY A 309 28.49 19.31 -18.34
C GLY A 309 28.09 19.42 -16.87
N ASP A 310 28.50 20.47 -16.18
CA ASP A 310 28.10 20.71 -14.79
C ASP A 310 26.61 20.99 -14.65
N TYR A 311 25.99 21.62 -15.65
CA TYR A 311 24.57 21.85 -15.68
C TYR A 311 23.80 20.53 -15.85
N PHE A 312 24.18 19.69 -16.81
CA PHE A 312 23.51 18.40 -17.05
C PHE A 312 23.64 17.44 -15.86
N LYS A 313 24.84 17.37 -15.26
CA LYS A 313 25.04 16.64 -14.01
C LYS A 313 24.05 17.09 -12.91
N ARG A 314 23.97 18.40 -12.67
CA ARG A 314 23.06 18.97 -11.65
C ARG A 314 21.60 18.65 -11.96
N VAL A 315 21.17 18.78 -13.22
CA VAL A 315 19.82 18.47 -13.66
C VAL A 315 19.51 16.98 -13.45
N ASN A 316 20.43 16.08 -13.84
CA ASN A 316 20.23 14.64 -13.67
C ASN A 316 20.15 14.24 -12.19
N LEU A 317 20.96 14.83 -11.32
CA LEU A 317 20.88 14.57 -9.86
C LEU A 317 19.57 15.09 -9.26
N GLU A 318 19.08 16.24 -9.71
CA GLU A 318 17.77 16.77 -9.31
C GLU A 318 16.64 15.87 -9.84
N ALA A 319 16.72 15.46 -11.11
CA ALA A 319 15.78 14.55 -11.74
C ALA A 319 15.70 13.20 -11.01
N ALA A 320 16.83 12.62 -10.60
CA ALA A 320 16.87 11.36 -9.87
C ALA A 320 16.08 11.42 -8.55
N LYS A 321 16.19 12.52 -7.81
CA LYS A 321 15.43 12.76 -6.57
C LYS A 321 13.94 12.90 -6.87
N GLU A 322 13.60 13.70 -7.88
CA GLU A 322 12.22 13.95 -8.24
C GLU A 322 11.56 12.69 -8.83
N ILE A 323 12.26 11.90 -9.64
CA ILE A 323 11.77 10.63 -10.17
C ILE A 323 11.40 9.68 -9.03
N ALA A 324 12.29 9.49 -8.04
CA ALA A 324 12.00 8.65 -6.87
C ALA A 324 10.75 9.15 -6.13
N ARG A 325 10.60 10.46 -5.94
CA ARG A 325 9.39 11.06 -5.35
C ARG A 325 8.15 10.82 -6.20
N GLN A 326 8.22 11.00 -7.52
CA GLN A 326 7.08 10.81 -8.43
C GLN A 326 6.64 9.35 -8.53
N LEU A 327 7.56 8.39 -8.50
CA LEU A 327 7.23 6.96 -8.43
C LEU A 327 6.39 6.66 -7.19
N ARG A 328 6.75 7.24 -6.04
CA ARG A 328 6.02 7.10 -4.79
C ARG A 328 4.70 7.86 -4.81
N LEU A 329 4.71 9.15 -5.16
CA LEU A 329 3.55 10.05 -5.16
C LEU A 329 2.42 9.52 -6.04
N ARG A 330 2.75 9.11 -7.27
CA ARG A 330 1.79 8.59 -8.25
C ARG A 330 1.54 7.10 -8.12
N ASN A 331 2.22 6.43 -7.19
CA ASN A 331 2.22 4.97 -7.03
C ASN A 331 2.52 4.23 -8.36
N ILE A 332 3.45 4.76 -9.15
CA ILE A 332 3.92 4.12 -10.37
C ILE A 332 4.62 2.82 -9.99
N SER A 333 4.31 1.72 -10.67
CA SER A 333 4.83 0.38 -10.34
C SER A 333 5.06 -0.46 -11.59
N GLY A 334 5.84 -1.51 -11.45
CA GLY A 334 6.32 -2.34 -12.56
C GLY A 334 7.67 -1.84 -13.06
N ILE A 335 7.88 -1.90 -14.37
CA ILE A 335 9.10 -1.46 -15.04
C ILE A 335 8.98 0.03 -15.36
N CYS A 336 10.02 0.80 -15.02
CA CYS A 336 10.15 2.19 -15.42
C CYS A 336 11.49 2.37 -16.14
N ILE A 337 11.45 3.01 -17.29
CA ILE A 337 12.64 3.34 -18.09
C ILE A 337 12.82 4.84 -18.04
N VAL A 338 14.04 5.26 -17.71
CA VAL A 338 14.37 6.69 -17.60
C VAL A 338 15.48 7.05 -18.59
N ASP A 339 15.21 8.05 -19.41
CA ASP A 339 16.17 8.65 -20.31
C ASP A 339 16.74 9.90 -19.62
N PHE A 340 17.95 9.77 -19.06
CA PHE A 340 18.69 10.88 -18.46
C PHE A 340 19.47 11.63 -19.53
N ILE A 341 19.76 12.91 -19.30
CA ILE A 341 20.64 13.68 -20.19
C ILE A 341 22.02 13.03 -20.20
N ASN A 342 22.60 12.84 -21.39
CA ASN A 342 23.91 12.23 -21.53
C ASN A 342 24.98 12.91 -20.68
N MET A 343 25.81 12.12 -20.05
CA MET A 343 26.96 12.55 -19.26
C MET A 343 28.24 11.89 -19.79
N ASP A 344 29.29 12.68 -19.94
CA ASP A 344 30.57 12.19 -20.49
C ASP A 344 31.46 11.50 -19.43
N SER A 345 31.21 11.76 -18.15
CA SER A 345 32.01 11.25 -17.03
C SER A 345 31.38 10.02 -16.39
N LYS A 346 32.15 8.94 -16.27
CA LYS A 346 31.73 7.73 -15.53
C LYS A 346 31.55 7.99 -14.03
N GLU A 347 32.31 8.93 -13.48
CA GLU A 347 32.20 9.37 -12.09
C GLU A 347 30.83 10.04 -11.84
N ASP A 348 30.35 10.84 -12.79
CA ASP A 348 29.05 11.51 -12.72
C ASP A 348 27.90 10.53 -12.88
N GLU A 349 28.05 9.53 -13.76
CA GLU A 349 27.10 8.41 -13.88
C GLU A 349 27.02 7.60 -12.58
N ALA A 350 28.16 7.28 -11.97
CA ALA A 350 28.20 6.58 -10.69
C ALA A 350 27.53 7.38 -9.56
N LEU A 351 27.73 8.72 -9.55
CA LEU A 351 27.06 9.60 -8.60
C LEU A 351 25.55 9.66 -8.82
N LEU A 352 25.10 9.69 -10.09
CA LEU A 352 23.68 9.64 -10.44
C LEU A 352 23.04 8.35 -9.91
N VAL A 353 23.65 7.18 -10.20
CA VAL A 353 23.17 5.88 -9.73
C VAL A 353 23.10 5.82 -8.19
N LYS A 354 24.13 6.33 -7.52
CA LYS A 354 24.16 6.40 -6.06
C LYS A 354 23.00 7.24 -5.53
N THR A 355 22.81 8.45 -6.07
CA THR A 355 21.72 9.36 -5.67
C THR A 355 20.35 8.72 -5.91
N LEU A 356 20.14 8.12 -7.07
CA LEU A 356 18.88 7.43 -7.39
C LEU A 356 18.60 6.27 -6.42
N LYS A 357 19.59 5.41 -6.15
CA LYS A 357 19.47 4.31 -5.21
C LYS A 357 19.16 4.77 -3.77
N GLU A 358 19.77 5.87 -3.33
CA GLU A 358 19.52 6.45 -2.01
C GLU A 358 18.06 6.91 -1.87
N HIS A 359 17.53 7.65 -2.83
CA HIS A 359 16.15 8.14 -2.79
C HIS A 359 15.11 7.03 -3.04
N LEU A 360 15.41 6.02 -3.85
CA LEU A 360 14.52 4.86 -4.01
C LEU A 360 14.38 4.05 -2.70
N LYS A 361 15.39 4.03 -1.83
CA LYS A 361 15.33 3.36 -0.51
C LYS A 361 14.38 4.03 0.50
N GLU A 362 14.09 5.30 0.31
CA GLU A 362 13.14 6.04 1.15
C GLU A 362 11.69 5.60 0.91
N ASP A 363 11.41 4.93 -0.21
CA ASP A 363 10.09 4.38 -0.52
C ASP A 363 9.80 3.13 0.34
N PRO A 364 8.68 3.09 1.10
CA PRO A 364 8.29 1.90 1.83
C PRO A 364 8.00 0.70 0.92
N VAL A 365 7.61 0.95 -0.34
CA VAL A 365 7.45 -0.06 -1.37
C VAL A 365 8.80 -0.33 -2.03
N THR A 366 9.19 -1.61 -2.13
CA THR A 366 10.46 -1.99 -2.74
C THR A 366 10.59 -1.44 -4.16
N ALA A 367 11.56 -0.53 -4.34
CA ALA A 367 11.95 0.06 -5.61
C ALA A 367 13.47 -0.11 -5.79
N ASN A 368 13.91 -0.52 -6.97
CA ASN A 368 15.31 -0.79 -7.24
C ASN A 368 15.71 -0.22 -8.59
N PHE A 369 16.88 0.41 -8.65
CA PHE A 369 17.62 0.59 -9.89
C PHE A 369 18.22 -0.76 -10.26
N VAL A 370 18.01 -1.21 -11.49
CA VAL A 370 18.51 -2.48 -12.02
C VAL A 370 19.87 -2.26 -12.67
N ASP A 371 19.88 -1.58 -13.81
CA ASP A 371 21.09 -1.28 -14.61
C ASP A 371 20.77 -0.21 -15.65
N PHE A 372 21.78 0.16 -16.45
CA PHE A 372 21.58 0.87 -17.70
C PHE A 372 21.47 -0.10 -18.88
N THR A 373 20.54 0.17 -19.79
CA THR A 373 20.51 -0.55 -21.08
C THR A 373 21.74 -0.22 -21.91
N LYS A 374 21.98 -0.98 -22.96
CA LYS A 374 23.04 -0.66 -23.96
C LYS A 374 22.84 0.70 -24.65
N LEU A 375 21.65 1.25 -24.59
CA LEU A 375 21.29 2.58 -25.12
C LEU A 375 21.46 3.70 -24.10
N GLY A 376 21.91 3.40 -22.87
CA GLY A 376 22.09 4.38 -21.80
C GLY A 376 20.83 4.69 -21.00
N LEU A 377 19.73 3.94 -21.19
CA LEU A 377 18.48 4.15 -20.46
C LEU A 377 18.55 3.47 -19.10
N ALA A 378 18.19 4.18 -18.04
CA ALA A 378 18.16 3.64 -16.67
C ALA A 378 16.91 2.77 -16.45
N GLU A 379 17.10 1.56 -15.97
CA GLU A 379 16.06 0.61 -15.64
C GLU A 379 15.73 0.65 -14.15
N ILE A 380 14.46 0.92 -13.83
CA ILE A 380 13.95 0.92 -12.46
C ILE A 380 12.80 -0.07 -12.36
N THR A 381 12.73 -0.81 -11.26
CA THR A 381 11.58 -1.65 -10.93
C THR A 381 10.97 -1.24 -9.61
N ARG A 382 9.64 -1.18 -9.53
CA ARG A 382 8.92 -0.94 -8.27
C ARG A 382 7.79 -1.95 -8.11
N LYS A 383 7.69 -2.56 -6.93
CA LYS A 383 6.67 -3.58 -6.64
C LYS A 383 5.27 -3.01 -6.77
N LYS A 384 4.38 -3.72 -7.47
CA LYS A 384 2.96 -3.34 -7.56
C LYS A 384 2.22 -3.73 -6.28
N VAL A 385 1.70 -2.75 -5.55
CA VAL A 385 0.94 -2.94 -4.29
C VAL A 385 -0.46 -2.34 -4.33
N LYS A 386 -0.63 -1.22 -5.04
CA LYS A 386 -1.89 -0.50 -5.21
C LYS A 386 -2.03 -0.04 -6.66
N LYS A 387 -3.22 0.45 -7.04
CA LYS A 387 -3.43 1.13 -8.32
C LYS A 387 -2.62 2.43 -8.36
N PRO A 388 -2.08 2.82 -9.53
CA PRO A 388 -1.47 4.14 -9.69
C PRO A 388 -2.52 5.24 -9.54
N LEU A 389 -2.07 6.46 -9.22
CA LEU A 389 -2.95 7.59 -8.88
C LEU A 389 -4.00 7.87 -9.96
N TRP A 390 -3.62 7.83 -11.23
CA TRP A 390 -4.55 8.07 -12.34
C TRP A 390 -5.69 7.03 -12.44
N GLU A 391 -5.45 5.76 -12.02
CA GLU A 391 -6.50 4.73 -11.97
C GLU A 391 -7.34 4.81 -10.68
N GLN A 392 -6.90 5.57 -9.66
CA GLN A 392 -7.66 5.78 -8.44
C GLN A 392 -8.73 6.86 -8.61
N VAL A 393 -8.48 7.84 -9.51
CA VAL A 393 -9.33 9.04 -9.71
C VAL A 393 -10.06 9.07 -11.06
N ASP A 394 -10.08 7.94 -11.77
CA ASP A 394 -10.84 7.75 -13.01
C ASP A 394 -12.33 7.48 -12.78
#